data_e393ea8685c525ae8ff003fa0ad78a06
#
_entry.id   e393ea8685c525ae8ff003fa0ad78a06
#
_cell.length_a   1.000
_cell.length_b   1.000
_cell.length_c   1.000
_cell.angle_alpha   90.00
_cell.angle_beta   90.00
_cell.angle_gamma   90.00
#
_symmetry.space_group_name_H-M   'P 1'
#
loop_
_entity.id
_entity.type
_entity.pdbx_description
1 polymer ?
#
loop_
_entity_poly.entity_id
_entity_poly.type
_entity_poly.pdbx_seq_one_letter_code
_entity_poly.pdbx_strand_id
1 'polypeptide(L)'
;MTELTDIEIRRKKALFRAQRRGFRELDLIFGAFADAHLMTLEEPELDHFEALLSVPDWQMFDWVMGHVAVPSAYDHEVFARLCAYRNNFPS
;
A
#
# COMPACT_ATOMS: atom_id res chain seq x y z
N MET A 1 -22.67 0.90 -21.60
CA MET A 1 -21.92 0.38 -20.45
C MET A 1 -20.45 0.71 -20.66
N THR A 2 -19.82 1.33 -19.68
CA THR A 2 -18.44 1.77 -19.83
C THR A 2 -17.50 0.66 -19.40
N GLU A 3 -16.58 0.30 -20.27
CA GLU A 3 -15.55 -0.67 -19.92
C GLU A 3 -14.49 0.00 -19.04
N LEU A 4 -13.97 -0.74 -18.06
CA LEU A 4 -12.88 -0.27 -17.24
C LEU A 4 -11.57 -0.38 -18.02
N THR A 5 -10.72 0.62 -17.87
CA THR A 5 -9.37 0.56 -18.42
C THR A 5 -8.51 -0.41 -17.62
N ASP A 6 -7.38 -0.85 -18.17
CA ASP A 6 -6.48 -1.76 -17.46
C ASP A 6 -6.02 -1.17 -16.13
N ILE A 7 -5.70 0.13 -16.10
CA ILE A 7 -5.25 0.77 -14.87
C ILE A 7 -6.36 0.83 -13.83
N GLU A 8 -7.60 1.06 -14.26
CA GLU A 8 -8.75 1.06 -13.33
C GLU A 8 -8.97 -0.31 -12.71
N ILE A 9 -8.82 -1.37 -13.50
CA ILE A 9 -8.93 -2.74 -13.00
C ILE A 9 -7.82 -3.02 -11.99
N ARG A 10 -6.59 -2.61 -12.29
CA ARG A 10 -5.46 -2.78 -11.39
C ARG A 10 -5.69 -2.05 -10.07
N ARG A 11 -6.19 -0.83 -10.12
CA ARG A 11 -6.50 -0.05 -8.91
C ARG A 11 -7.54 -0.74 -8.05
N LYS A 12 -8.58 -1.28 -8.66
CA LYS A 12 -9.62 -2.02 -7.91
C LYS A 12 -9.08 -3.27 -7.26
N LYS A 13 -8.25 -4.03 -7.96
CA LYS A 13 -7.61 -5.22 -7.40
C LYS A 13 -6.68 -4.85 -6.25
N ALA A 14 -5.91 -3.77 -6.41
CA ALA A 14 -5.01 -3.30 -5.37
C ALA A 14 -5.78 -2.84 -4.12
N LEU A 15 -6.89 -2.14 -4.32
CA LEU A 15 -7.74 -1.72 -3.20
C LEU A 15 -8.24 -2.91 -2.40
N PHE A 16 -8.74 -3.93 -3.09
CA PHE A 16 -9.22 -5.14 -2.44
C PHE A 16 -8.10 -5.80 -1.61
N ARG A 17 -6.92 -5.95 -2.20
CA ARG A 17 -5.77 -6.55 -1.51
C ARG A 17 -5.32 -5.71 -0.32
N ALA A 18 -5.33 -4.39 -0.45
CA ALA A 18 -4.91 -3.48 0.60
C ALA A 18 -5.76 -3.60 1.85
N GLN A 19 -7.05 -3.88 1.68
CA GLN A 19 -8.00 -3.97 2.77
C GLN A 19 -8.09 -5.36 3.40
N ARG A 20 -7.39 -6.34 2.83
CA ARG A 20 -7.53 -7.75 3.24
C ARG A 20 -6.19 -8.47 3.31
N ARG A 21 -5.22 -7.84 3.95
CA ARG A 21 -3.92 -8.47 4.14
C ARG A 21 -3.94 -9.57 5.19
N GLY A 22 -4.89 -9.48 6.15
CA GLY A 22 -4.95 -10.44 7.25
C GLY A 22 -4.09 -10.07 8.44
N PHE A 23 -3.53 -8.86 8.45
CA PHE A 23 -2.75 -8.31 9.56
C PHE A 23 -3.37 -6.96 9.87
N ARG A 24 -4.05 -6.86 11.02
CA ARG A 24 -4.93 -5.73 11.33
C ARG A 24 -4.28 -4.36 11.13
N GLU A 25 -3.09 -4.17 11.71
CA GLU A 25 -2.40 -2.88 11.64
C GLU A 25 -2.10 -2.51 10.18
N LEU A 26 -1.68 -3.49 9.40
CA LEU A 26 -1.39 -3.26 7.98
C LEU A 26 -2.66 -3.04 7.16
N ASP A 27 -3.74 -3.75 7.50
CA ASP A 27 -5.03 -3.52 6.84
C ASP A 27 -5.48 -2.07 7.02
N LEU A 28 -5.31 -1.53 8.23
CA LEU A 28 -5.68 -0.14 8.51
C LEU A 28 -4.77 0.85 7.77
N ILE A 29 -3.47 0.61 7.79
CA ILE A 29 -2.49 1.51 7.14
C ILE A 29 -2.65 1.47 5.62
N PHE A 30 -2.63 0.28 5.04
CA PHE A 30 -2.77 0.13 3.59
C PHE A 30 -4.15 0.57 3.11
N GLY A 31 -5.19 0.25 3.88
CA GLY A 31 -6.55 0.66 3.54
C GLY A 31 -6.73 2.17 3.56
N ALA A 32 -6.18 2.85 4.57
CA ALA A 32 -6.25 4.30 4.65
C ALA A 32 -5.50 4.97 3.49
N PHE A 33 -4.29 4.47 3.18
CA PHE A 33 -3.53 4.98 2.04
C PHE A 33 -4.30 4.77 0.74
N ALA A 34 -4.85 3.57 0.55
CA ALA A 34 -5.59 3.24 -0.67
C ALA A 34 -6.81 4.13 -0.84
N ASP A 35 -7.58 4.34 0.24
CA ASP A 35 -8.75 5.21 0.20
C ASP A 35 -8.38 6.64 -0.20
N ALA A 36 -7.24 7.12 0.28
CA ALA A 36 -6.85 8.51 0.05
C ALA A 36 -6.17 8.72 -1.30
N HIS A 37 -5.41 7.74 -1.79
CA HIS A 37 -4.49 7.97 -2.90
C HIS A 37 -4.61 7.02 -4.08
N LEU A 38 -5.14 5.81 -3.88
CA LEU A 38 -5.01 4.74 -4.87
C LEU A 38 -5.59 5.12 -6.24
N MET A 39 -6.74 5.79 -6.26
CA MET A 39 -7.41 6.13 -7.51
C MET A 39 -6.67 7.20 -8.31
N THR A 40 -5.68 7.85 -7.73
CA THR A 40 -4.87 8.86 -8.41
C THR A 40 -3.45 8.39 -8.74
N LEU A 41 -3.09 7.17 -8.32
CA LEU A 41 -1.77 6.64 -8.64
C LEU A 41 -1.66 6.32 -10.13
N GLU A 42 -0.62 6.86 -10.76
CA GLU A 42 -0.29 6.52 -12.15
C GLU A 42 0.56 5.25 -12.17
N GLU A 43 0.86 4.76 -13.38
CA GLU A 43 1.49 3.45 -13.52
C GLU A 43 2.76 3.24 -12.69
N PRO A 44 3.76 4.15 -12.69
CA PRO A 44 4.97 3.90 -11.91
C PRO A 44 4.68 3.78 -10.42
N GLU A 45 3.81 4.63 -9.89
CA GLU A 45 3.43 4.61 -8.47
C GLU A 45 2.58 3.38 -8.15
N LEU A 46 1.68 3.01 -9.05
CA LEU A 46 0.85 1.83 -8.88
C LEU A 46 1.70 0.56 -8.89
N ASP A 47 2.71 0.48 -9.76
CA ASP A 47 3.66 -0.63 -9.75
C ASP A 47 4.34 -0.75 -8.40
N HIS A 48 4.78 0.39 -7.83
CA HIS A 48 5.42 0.42 -6.51
C HIS A 48 4.45 -0.07 -5.43
N PHE A 49 3.21 0.39 -5.47
CA PHE A 49 2.21 -0.02 -4.48
C PHE A 49 1.91 -1.52 -4.57
N GLU A 50 1.77 -2.04 -5.79
CA GLU A 50 1.54 -3.47 -5.99
C GLU A 50 2.70 -4.30 -5.47
N ALA A 51 3.93 -3.83 -5.66
CA ALA A 51 5.10 -4.51 -5.12
C ALA A 51 5.06 -4.56 -3.59
N LEU A 52 4.65 -3.47 -2.95
CA LEU A 52 4.50 -3.42 -1.50
C LEU A 52 3.44 -4.41 -1.01
N LEU A 53 2.35 -4.55 -1.76
CA LEU A 53 1.28 -5.51 -1.41
C LEU A 53 1.78 -6.95 -1.41
N SER A 54 2.81 -7.25 -2.18
CA SER A 54 3.36 -8.61 -2.31
C SER A 54 4.39 -8.95 -1.24
N VAL A 55 4.80 -7.99 -0.41
CA VAL A 55 5.76 -8.25 0.68
C VAL A 55 5.03 -8.97 1.82
N PRO A 56 5.64 -10.00 2.43
CA PRO A 56 5.02 -10.68 3.57
C PRO A 56 4.71 -9.72 4.73
N ASP A 57 3.62 -9.99 5.44
CA ASP A 57 3.09 -9.08 6.45
C ASP A 57 4.10 -8.71 7.54
N TRP A 58 4.79 -9.70 8.10
CA TRP A 58 5.74 -9.42 9.19
C TRP A 58 6.90 -8.55 8.73
N GLN A 59 7.38 -8.79 7.52
CA GLN A 59 8.46 -8.01 6.95
C GLN A 59 8.00 -6.58 6.70
N MET A 60 6.82 -6.41 6.11
CA MET A 60 6.23 -5.10 5.86
C MET A 60 6.00 -4.35 7.18
N PHE A 61 5.49 -5.03 8.19
CA PHE A 61 5.24 -4.42 9.50
C PHE A 61 6.54 -3.87 10.09
N ASP A 62 7.61 -4.66 10.05
CA ASP A 62 8.91 -4.21 10.57
C ASP A 62 9.42 -2.98 9.83
N TRP A 63 9.22 -2.93 8.52
CA TRP A 63 9.64 -1.77 7.72
C TRP A 63 8.82 -0.52 8.06
N VAL A 64 7.50 -0.67 8.14
CA VAL A 64 6.60 0.46 8.41
C VAL A 64 6.84 1.02 9.80
N MET A 65 7.09 0.16 10.78
CA MET A 65 7.32 0.59 12.16
C MET A 65 8.76 1.06 12.41
N GLY A 66 9.64 0.90 11.42
CA GLY A 66 11.02 1.33 11.55
C GLY A 66 11.88 0.39 12.35
N HIS A 67 11.44 -0.85 12.58
CA HIS A 67 12.23 -1.85 13.30
C HIS A 67 13.38 -2.37 12.46
N VAL A 68 13.21 -2.41 11.16
CA VAL A 68 14.20 -2.88 10.19
C VAL A 68 14.22 -1.89 9.04
N ALA A 69 15.42 -1.56 8.56
CA ALA A 69 15.57 -0.65 7.43
C ALA A 69 14.96 -1.26 6.15
N VAL A 70 14.20 -0.44 5.42
CA VAL A 70 13.59 -0.89 4.18
C VAL A 70 14.67 -1.02 3.09
N PRO A 71 14.66 -2.11 2.32
CA PRO A 71 15.60 -2.23 1.20
C PRO A 71 15.41 -1.13 0.16
N SER A 72 16.48 -0.76 -0.52
CA SER A 72 16.44 0.34 -1.48
C SER A 72 15.40 0.16 -2.58
N ALA A 73 15.12 -1.08 -2.97
CA ALA A 73 14.11 -1.37 -3.99
C ALA A 73 12.71 -0.93 -3.59
N TYR A 74 12.45 -0.81 -2.28
CA TYR A 74 11.16 -0.43 -1.73
C TYR A 74 11.20 0.96 -1.08
N ASP A 75 12.36 1.60 -1.04
CA ASP A 75 12.54 2.90 -0.39
C ASP A 75 12.23 4.01 -1.39
N HIS A 76 10.95 4.21 -1.67
CA HIS A 76 10.46 5.18 -2.64
C HIS A 76 9.33 6.00 -2.04
N GLU A 77 8.87 7.00 -2.80
CA GLU A 77 7.87 7.94 -2.31
C GLU A 77 6.56 7.27 -1.87
N VAL A 78 6.11 6.24 -2.61
CA VAL A 78 4.88 5.54 -2.25
C VAL A 78 5.00 4.91 -0.86
N PHE A 79 6.14 4.29 -0.57
CA PHE A 79 6.38 3.71 0.76
C PHE A 79 6.40 4.80 1.84
N ALA A 80 7.06 5.93 1.57
CA ALA A 80 7.10 7.04 2.52
C ALA A 80 5.70 7.58 2.82
N ARG A 81 4.88 7.72 1.80
CA ARG A 81 3.49 8.19 1.94
C ARG A 81 2.65 7.16 2.70
N LEU A 82 2.88 5.88 2.45
CA LEU A 82 2.22 4.81 3.18
C LEU A 82 2.54 4.89 4.67
N CYS A 83 3.82 5.06 5.00
CA CYS A 83 4.28 5.14 6.40
C CYS A 83 3.66 6.32 7.15
N ALA A 84 3.26 7.38 6.47
CA ALA A 84 2.63 8.53 7.10
C ALA A 84 1.32 8.14 7.81
N TYR A 85 0.69 7.04 7.40
CA TYR A 85 -0.58 6.61 7.99
C TYR A 85 -0.42 5.78 9.27
N ARG A 86 0.81 5.36 9.59
CA ARG A 86 1.03 4.55 10.80
C ARG A 86 0.71 5.30 12.09
N ASN A 87 0.77 6.63 12.06
CA ASN A 87 0.53 7.46 13.23
C ASN A 87 -0.92 7.91 13.36
N ASN A 88 -1.77 7.53 12.41
CA ASN A 88 -3.18 7.93 12.39
C ASN A 88 -4.07 6.99 13.19
N PHE A 89 -3.54 5.90 13.70
CA PHE A 89 -4.34 4.90 14.42
C PHE A 89 -3.87 4.80 15.86
N PRO A 90 -4.80 4.67 16.81
CA PRO A 90 -4.43 4.44 18.21
C PRO A 90 -3.73 3.10 18.36
N SER A 91 -2.77 3.08 19.27
CA SER A 91 -2.01 1.86 19.56
C SER A 91 -2.91 0.80 20.19
#